data_9aa9be630e8f2a5b65bdfc710026fefd
#
_entry.id   9aa9be630e8f2a5b65bdfc710026fefd
#
_cell.length_a   1.000
_cell.length_b   1.000
_cell.length_c   1.000
_cell.angle_alpha   90.00
_cell.angle_beta   90.00
_cell.angle_gamma   90.00
#
_symmetry.space_group_name_H-M   'P 1'
#
loop_
_entity.id
_entity.type
_entity.pdbx_description
1 polymer ?
#
loop_
_entity_poly.entity_id
_entity_poly.type
_entity_poly.pdbx_seq_one_letter_code
_entity_poly.pdbx_strand_id
1 'polypeptide(L)'
;KSSAASDVYKRQTYEAMREAISKLAVEPGILLNDAVTIPEMIIPQVPIIKGDAKSVSIAAASILAKVTRDRLMVEYDKVMPEYGFAGHKGYGSKEHIEAIKKYGPTPIHRKTFIKKFI
;
A
#
# COMPACT_ATOMS: atom_id res chain seq x y z
N LYS A 1 -17.93 13.64 -7.25
CA LYS A 1 -16.52 13.35 -7.09
C LYS A 1 -15.98 13.99 -5.83
N SER A 2 -15.60 13.19 -4.87
CA SER A 2 -15.20 13.71 -3.58
C SER A 2 -13.67 13.94 -3.51
N SER A 3 -13.27 15.21 -3.56
CA SER A 3 -11.88 15.60 -3.33
C SER A 3 -11.45 15.30 -1.89
N ALA A 4 -12.37 15.36 -0.92
CA ALA A 4 -12.09 15.08 0.49
C ALA A 4 -11.65 13.62 0.70
N ALA A 5 -12.34 12.66 0.08
CA ALA A 5 -11.97 11.25 0.16
C ALA A 5 -10.61 10.98 -0.50
N SER A 6 -10.34 11.63 -1.64
CA SER A 6 -9.06 11.55 -2.32
C SER A 6 -7.93 12.13 -1.47
N ASP A 7 -8.17 13.26 -0.79
CA ASP A 7 -7.18 13.90 0.09
C ASP A 7 -6.86 13.05 1.31
N VAL A 8 -7.87 12.39 1.90
CA VAL A 8 -7.66 11.46 3.01
C VAL A 8 -6.81 10.27 2.57
N TYR A 9 -7.11 9.71 1.41
CA TYR A 9 -6.34 8.59 0.86
C TYR A 9 -4.88 8.97 0.63
N LYS A 10 -4.63 10.14 0.04
CA LYS A 10 -3.27 10.64 -0.19
C LYS A 10 -2.51 10.85 1.11
N ARG A 11 -3.15 11.44 2.11
CA ARG A 11 -2.52 11.63 3.42
C ARG A 11 -2.12 10.32 4.07
N GLN A 12 -2.99 9.31 4.02
CA GLN A 12 -2.70 7.99 4.57
C GLN A 12 -1.52 7.34 3.85
N THR A 13 -1.45 7.47 2.53
CA THR A 13 -0.35 6.94 1.73
C THR A 13 0.95 7.62 2.12
N TYR A 14 0.97 8.95 2.21
CA TYR A 14 2.17 9.69 2.59
C TYR A 14 2.62 9.38 4.02
N GLU A 15 1.69 9.23 4.95
CA GLU A 15 2.01 8.83 6.33
C GLU A 15 2.67 7.45 6.35
N ALA A 16 2.14 6.49 5.59
CA ALA A 16 2.73 5.16 5.49
C ALA A 16 4.14 5.21 4.91
N MET A 17 4.35 6.01 3.89
CA MET A 17 5.67 6.21 3.28
C MET A 17 6.66 6.82 4.27
N ARG A 18 6.27 7.87 4.99
CA ARG A 18 7.11 8.49 5.99
C ARG A 18 7.47 7.51 7.11
N GLU A 19 6.51 6.75 7.57
CA GLU A 19 6.74 5.73 8.59
C GLU A 19 7.71 4.64 8.12
N ALA A 20 7.52 4.15 6.90
CA ALA A 20 8.42 3.15 6.32
C ALA A 20 9.86 3.65 6.24
N ILE A 21 10.04 4.90 5.81
CA ILE A 21 11.36 5.53 5.70
C ILE A 21 11.99 5.69 7.09
N SER A 22 11.22 6.12 8.08
CA SER A 22 11.72 6.34 9.44
C SER A 22 12.16 5.04 10.13
N LYS A 23 11.64 3.90 9.69
CA LYS A 23 11.99 2.58 10.24
C LYS A 23 13.17 1.91 9.57
N LEU A 24 13.77 2.54 8.55
CA LEU A 24 14.95 2.00 7.91
C LEU A 24 16.13 2.00 8.89
N ALA A 25 16.96 0.95 8.83
CA ALA A 25 18.12 0.83 9.71
C ALA A 25 19.16 1.92 9.49
N VAL A 26 19.24 2.44 8.25
CA VAL A 26 20.16 3.52 7.88
C VAL A 26 19.34 4.63 7.25
N GLU A 27 19.58 5.88 7.67
CA GLU A 27 18.90 7.02 7.07
C GLU A 27 19.36 7.23 5.63
N PRO A 28 18.43 7.25 4.65
CA PRO A 28 18.81 7.48 3.26
C PRO A 28 19.25 8.92 3.03
N GLY A 29 20.22 9.09 2.14
CA GLY A 29 20.67 10.44 1.74
C GLY A 29 19.79 11.07 0.67
N ILE A 30 19.07 10.25 -0.08
CA ILE A 30 18.16 10.71 -1.13
C ILE A 30 17.04 9.67 -1.30
N LEU A 31 15.84 10.15 -1.65
CA LEU A 31 14.68 9.31 -1.95
C LEU A 31 14.37 9.38 -3.43
N LEU A 32 14.21 8.21 -4.06
CA LEU A 32 13.71 8.11 -5.43
C LEU A 32 12.27 7.61 -5.36
N ASN A 33 11.33 8.45 -5.75
CA ASN A 33 9.90 8.15 -5.63
C ASN A 33 9.26 8.00 -7.00
N ASP A 34 8.35 7.04 -7.12
CA ASP A 34 7.59 6.87 -8.36
C ASP A 34 6.51 7.96 -8.45
N ALA A 35 6.81 9.01 -9.21
CA ALA A 35 5.91 10.10 -9.58
C ALA A 35 5.33 10.92 -8.41
N VAL A 36 5.87 10.82 -7.20
CA VAL A 36 5.36 11.58 -6.06
C VAL A 36 6.45 12.30 -5.28
N THR A 37 6.08 13.39 -4.63
CA THR A 37 6.93 14.07 -3.64
C THR A 37 6.21 13.97 -2.31
N ILE A 38 6.87 13.36 -1.32
CA ILE A 38 6.29 13.14 0.01
C ILE A 38 6.37 14.45 0.78
N PRO A 39 5.25 15.01 1.27
CA PRO A 39 5.27 16.23 2.08
C PRO A 39 5.91 15.99 3.44
N GLU A 40 6.42 17.05 4.03
CA GLU A 40 7.00 17.03 5.38
C GLU A 40 8.18 16.06 5.53
N MET A 41 9.00 15.96 4.46
CA MET A 41 10.23 15.17 4.46
C MET A 41 11.46 16.08 4.38
N ILE A 42 12.43 15.85 5.28
CA ILE A 42 13.69 16.61 5.30
C ILE A 42 14.66 16.03 4.27
N ILE A 43 14.61 14.73 4.03
CA ILE A 43 15.52 14.05 3.09
C ILE A 43 15.24 14.51 1.67
N PRO A 44 16.28 14.86 0.87
CA PRO A 44 16.08 15.22 -0.52
C PRO A 44 15.38 14.13 -1.32
N GLN A 45 14.47 14.53 -2.21
CA GLN A 45 13.65 13.62 -2.99
C GLN A 45 13.76 13.92 -4.49
N VAL A 46 13.70 12.88 -5.30
CA VAL A 46 13.58 13.00 -6.77
C VAL A 46 12.36 12.20 -7.21
N PRO A 47 11.26 12.87 -7.58
CA PRO A 47 10.10 12.16 -8.15
C PRO A 47 10.41 11.82 -9.61
N ILE A 48 10.17 10.57 -9.98
CA ILE A 48 10.44 10.06 -11.33
C ILE A 48 9.16 9.52 -11.92
N ILE A 49 8.63 10.17 -12.95
CA ILE A 49 7.41 9.70 -13.64
C ILE A 49 7.71 8.34 -14.28
N LYS A 50 6.84 7.37 -14.03
CA LYS A 50 7.04 5.96 -14.43
C LYS A 50 8.38 5.43 -13.89
N GLY A 51 8.64 5.71 -12.61
CA GLY A 51 9.90 5.38 -11.97
C GLY A 51 10.23 3.89 -12.00
N ASP A 52 9.23 3.03 -11.89
CA ASP A 52 9.40 1.58 -11.97
C ASP A 52 9.97 1.12 -13.33
N ALA A 53 9.70 1.87 -14.41
CA ALA A 53 10.26 1.60 -15.73
C ALA A 53 11.61 2.28 -15.98
N LYS A 54 11.90 3.38 -15.26
CA LYS A 54 13.08 4.21 -15.50
C LYS A 54 14.20 4.03 -14.48
N SER A 55 13.89 3.53 -13.29
CA SER A 55 14.86 3.37 -12.20
C SER A 55 14.94 1.92 -11.77
N VAL A 56 16.14 1.35 -11.82
CA VAL A 56 16.39 -0.02 -11.34
C VAL A 56 16.09 -0.13 -9.83
N SER A 57 16.45 0.90 -9.06
CA SER A 57 16.19 0.92 -7.62
C SER A 57 14.69 0.92 -7.30
N ILE A 58 13.91 1.72 -8.03
CA ILE A 58 12.46 1.76 -7.84
C ILE A 58 11.83 0.44 -8.27
N ALA A 59 12.26 -0.13 -9.40
CA ALA A 59 11.78 -1.41 -9.88
C ALA A 59 12.06 -2.52 -8.87
N ALA A 60 13.27 -2.57 -8.34
CA ALA A 60 13.65 -3.56 -7.34
C ALA A 60 12.83 -3.42 -6.06
N ALA A 61 12.63 -2.20 -5.58
CA ALA A 61 11.82 -1.93 -4.41
C ALA A 61 10.36 -2.36 -4.61
N SER A 62 9.82 -2.11 -5.80
CA SER A 62 8.44 -2.49 -6.15
C SER A 62 8.25 -4.01 -6.13
N ILE A 63 9.21 -4.76 -6.67
CA ILE A 63 9.18 -6.23 -6.65
C ILE A 63 9.25 -6.74 -5.22
N LEU A 64 10.15 -6.21 -4.42
CA LEU A 64 10.30 -6.60 -3.03
C LEU A 64 9.03 -6.34 -2.22
N ALA A 65 8.43 -5.18 -2.41
CA ALA A 65 7.19 -4.82 -1.74
C ALA A 65 6.05 -5.77 -2.13
N LYS A 66 5.93 -6.08 -3.43
CA LYS A 66 4.91 -7.01 -3.92
C LYS A 66 5.06 -8.40 -3.34
N VAL A 67 6.27 -8.96 -3.38
CA VAL A 67 6.53 -10.31 -2.84
C VAL A 67 6.27 -10.36 -1.33
N THR A 68 6.68 -9.33 -0.60
CA THR A 68 6.45 -9.25 0.85
C THR A 68 4.95 -9.19 1.15
N ARG A 69 4.20 -8.37 0.40
CA ARG A 69 2.76 -8.28 0.56
C ARG A 69 2.06 -9.61 0.24
N ASP A 70 2.43 -10.25 -0.85
CA ASP A 70 1.82 -11.52 -1.26
C ASP A 70 2.04 -12.59 -0.19
N ARG A 71 3.23 -12.68 0.38
CA ARG A 71 3.52 -13.61 1.48
C ARG A 71 2.70 -13.30 2.72
N LEU A 72 2.56 -12.01 3.05
CA LEU A 72 1.76 -11.58 4.18
C LEU A 72 0.30 -11.96 4.00
N MET A 73 -0.25 -11.80 2.80
CA MET A 73 -1.63 -12.18 2.50
C MET A 73 -1.86 -13.68 2.61
N VAL A 74 -0.88 -14.50 2.23
CA VAL A 74 -0.96 -15.95 2.42
C VAL A 74 -1.00 -16.30 3.92
N GLU A 75 -0.20 -15.63 4.73
CA GLU A 75 -0.22 -15.83 6.18
C GLU A 75 -1.55 -15.42 6.80
N TYR A 76 -2.13 -14.29 6.37
CA TYR A 76 -3.44 -13.86 6.83
C TYR A 76 -4.54 -14.86 6.43
N ASP A 77 -4.41 -15.50 5.27
CA ASP A 77 -5.36 -16.51 4.82
C ASP A 77 -5.41 -17.71 5.78
N LYS A 78 -4.30 -18.06 6.38
CA LYS A 78 -4.25 -19.16 7.37
C LYS A 78 -5.02 -18.83 8.63
N VAL A 79 -5.08 -17.57 9.01
CA VAL A 79 -5.77 -17.08 10.21
C VAL A 79 -7.22 -16.73 9.92
N MET A 80 -7.50 -16.20 8.72
CA MET A 80 -8.82 -15.72 8.31
C MET A 80 -9.18 -16.30 6.93
N PRO A 81 -9.35 -17.63 6.82
CA PRO A 81 -9.55 -18.26 5.51
C PRO A 81 -10.83 -17.83 4.80
N GLU A 82 -11.83 -17.33 5.53
CA GLU A 82 -13.10 -16.89 4.96
C GLU A 82 -12.97 -15.71 4.00
N TYR A 83 -11.88 -14.93 4.06
CA TYR A 83 -11.67 -13.78 3.19
C TYR A 83 -10.96 -14.12 1.87
N GLY A 84 -10.29 -15.26 1.79
CA GLY A 84 -9.61 -15.69 0.57
C GLY A 84 -8.36 -14.87 0.21
N PHE A 85 -7.64 -14.35 1.19
CA PHE A 85 -6.45 -13.49 0.96
C PHE A 85 -5.35 -14.16 0.15
N ALA A 86 -5.20 -15.48 0.21
CA ALA A 86 -4.21 -16.18 -0.59
C ALA A 86 -4.51 -16.10 -2.09
N GLY A 87 -5.79 -16.03 -2.45
CA GLY A 87 -6.21 -15.90 -3.84
C GLY A 87 -6.12 -14.47 -4.37
N HIS A 88 -6.73 -13.52 -3.68
CA HIS A 88 -6.83 -12.13 -4.19
C HIS A 88 -5.77 -11.17 -3.63
N LYS A 89 -4.97 -11.58 -2.65
CA LYS A 89 -3.89 -10.77 -2.06
C LYS A 89 -4.33 -9.41 -1.51
N GLY A 90 -5.60 -9.29 -1.13
CA GLY A 90 -6.17 -8.05 -0.61
C GLY A 90 -6.64 -7.08 -1.68
N TYR A 91 -6.56 -7.44 -2.95
CA TYR A 91 -7.09 -6.59 -4.03
C TYR A 91 -8.62 -6.60 -4.07
N GLY A 92 -9.21 -5.64 -4.77
CA GLY A 92 -10.66 -5.48 -4.83
C GLY A 92 -11.38 -6.44 -5.78
N SER A 93 -11.06 -7.72 -5.74
CA SER A 93 -11.75 -8.73 -6.53
C SER A 93 -13.17 -8.96 -6.01
N LYS A 94 -14.02 -9.55 -6.84
CA LYS A 94 -15.39 -9.90 -6.45
C LYS A 94 -15.43 -10.76 -5.18
N GLU A 95 -14.55 -11.74 -5.10
CA GLU A 95 -14.46 -12.63 -3.94
C GLU A 95 -14.12 -11.86 -2.66
N HIS A 96 -13.15 -10.92 -2.75
CA HIS A 96 -12.77 -10.10 -1.60
C HIS A 96 -13.92 -9.18 -1.15
N ILE A 97 -14.59 -8.54 -2.11
CA ILE A 97 -15.73 -7.65 -1.83
C ILE A 97 -16.87 -8.43 -1.18
N GLU A 98 -17.20 -9.60 -1.71
CA GLU A 98 -18.24 -10.44 -1.15
C GLU A 98 -17.90 -10.91 0.28
N ALA A 99 -16.65 -11.25 0.53
CA ALA A 99 -16.18 -11.62 1.86
C ALA A 99 -16.34 -10.48 2.86
N ILE A 100 -16.00 -9.25 2.47
CA ILE A 100 -16.18 -8.06 3.31
C ILE A 100 -17.66 -7.84 3.64
N LYS A 101 -18.52 -7.99 2.66
CA LYS A 101 -19.98 -7.83 2.85
C LYS A 101 -20.55 -8.89 3.77
N LYS A 102 -20.04 -10.12 3.69
CA LYS A 102 -20.53 -11.25 4.46
C LYS A 102 -19.99 -11.28 5.88
N TYR A 103 -18.69 -11.05 6.06
CA TYR A 103 -18.00 -11.22 7.34
C TYR A 103 -17.59 -9.91 8.01
N GLY A 104 -17.74 -8.80 7.32
CA GLY A 104 -17.31 -7.49 7.79
C GLY A 104 -15.83 -7.22 7.55
N PRO A 105 -15.37 -5.99 7.82
CA PRO A 105 -13.97 -5.64 7.68
C PRO A 105 -13.12 -6.21 8.81
N THR A 106 -11.84 -6.44 8.53
CA THR A 106 -10.87 -6.88 9.53
C THR A 106 -9.93 -5.73 9.89
N PRO A 107 -9.11 -5.87 10.95
CA PRO A 107 -8.10 -4.84 11.29
C PRO A 107 -7.08 -4.57 10.19
N ILE A 108 -6.86 -5.51 9.26
CA ILE A 108 -5.91 -5.32 8.15
C ILE A 108 -6.53 -4.63 6.94
N HIS A 109 -7.85 -4.48 6.89
CA HIS A 109 -8.51 -3.76 5.81
C HIS A 109 -8.32 -2.25 5.96
N ARG A 110 -7.97 -1.59 4.85
CA ARG A 110 -7.89 -0.12 4.82
C ARG A 110 -9.28 0.47 4.84
N LYS A 111 -9.57 1.37 5.79
CA LYS A 111 -10.89 1.98 5.93
C LYS A 111 -11.37 2.69 4.67
N THR A 112 -10.49 3.38 3.97
CA THR A 112 -10.83 4.08 2.74
C THR A 112 -11.21 3.13 1.62
N PHE A 113 -10.57 1.96 1.57
CA PHE A 113 -10.88 0.92 0.59
C PHE A 113 -12.27 0.32 0.84
N ILE A 114 -12.57 -0.05 2.09
CA ILE A 114 -13.82 -0.75 2.43
C ILE A 114 -15.04 0.15 2.46
N LYS A 115 -14.88 1.46 2.59
CA LYS A 115 -16.01 2.42 2.58
C LYS A 115 -16.93 2.26 1.38
N LYS A 116 -16.41 1.80 0.26
CA LYS A 116 -17.19 1.58 -0.95
C LYS A 116 -18.14 0.40 -0.85
N PHE A 117 -17.92 -0.49 0.13
CA PHE A 117 -18.60 -1.80 0.19
C PHE A 117 -19.45 -2.00 1.45
N ILE A 118 -19.39 -1.06 2.37
CA ILE A 118 -20.15 -1.15 3.64
C ILE A 118 -20.96 0.11 3.91
#